data_37083ecb27b29317de4bede114d967c6
#
_entry.id   37083ecb27b29317de4bede114d967c6
#
_cell.length_a   1.000
_cell.length_b   1.000
_cell.length_c   1.000
_cell.angle_alpha   90.00
_cell.angle_beta   90.00
_cell.angle_gamma   90.00
#
_symmetry.space_group_name_H-M   'P 1'
#
loop_
_entity.id
_entity.type
_entity.pdbx_description
1 polymer ?
#
loop_
_entity_poly.entity_id
_entity_poly.type
_entity_poly.pdbx_seq_one_letter_code
_entity_poly.pdbx_strand_id
1 'polypeptide(L)'
;MTYTPLEPTYFFQDSWMAKHLYDLKPSHHYDVGSSAKTMGILSQFTPITMIDIRPIELELDNLFFKKGSILELPFKDNSIETLSSLCVVEHIGLGRYGDELDPYGSEKAIKELKRVLKVGGVMLFSVPVDCENKVYFNAHRAFTRDYILELFEGFQLLEEKYHYGAEMFASYEPQKGFGTGFYMMKKS
;
A
#
# COMPACT_ATOMS: atom_id res chain seq x y z
N MET A 1 -14.47 -27.98 11.64
CA MET A 1 -13.53 -27.25 10.77
C MET A 1 -12.20 -27.96 10.88
N THR A 2 -11.54 -28.22 9.76
CA THR A 2 -10.27 -28.96 9.70
C THR A 2 -9.03 -28.05 9.60
N TYR A 3 -9.22 -26.73 9.53
CA TYR A 3 -8.16 -25.73 9.40
C TYR A 3 -8.55 -24.43 10.12
N THR A 4 -7.57 -23.62 10.48
CA THR A 4 -7.79 -22.29 11.03
C THR A 4 -8.25 -21.34 9.91
N PRO A 5 -9.41 -20.68 10.05
CA PRO A 5 -9.86 -19.72 9.04
C PRO A 5 -8.96 -18.47 9.06
N LEU A 6 -8.34 -18.19 7.92
CA LEU A 6 -7.52 -16.98 7.70
C LEU A 6 -8.02 -16.27 6.44
N GLU A 7 -7.92 -14.96 6.43
CA GLU A 7 -8.05 -14.16 5.21
C GLU A 7 -6.67 -14.10 4.54
N PRO A 8 -6.47 -14.75 3.39
CA PRO A 8 -5.13 -14.96 2.84
C PRO A 8 -4.43 -13.66 2.43
N THR A 9 -5.16 -12.68 1.90
CA THR A 9 -4.59 -11.40 1.43
C THR A 9 -3.86 -10.68 2.56
N TYR A 10 -4.54 -10.47 3.69
CA TYR A 10 -3.93 -9.78 4.83
C TYR A 10 -2.86 -10.63 5.50
N PHE A 11 -3.03 -11.95 5.55
CA PHE A 11 -2.01 -12.83 6.11
C PHE A 11 -0.66 -12.70 5.36
N PHE A 12 -0.70 -12.73 4.03
CA PHE A 12 0.50 -12.57 3.21
C PHE A 12 1.01 -11.14 3.18
N GLN A 13 0.13 -10.16 3.04
CA GLN A 13 0.48 -8.75 2.99
C GLN A 13 1.18 -8.29 4.27
N ASP A 14 0.59 -8.59 5.43
CA ASP A 14 1.13 -8.14 6.73
C ASP A 14 2.46 -8.83 7.03
N SER A 15 2.58 -10.12 6.68
CA SER A 15 3.84 -10.86 6.84
C SER A 15 4.93 -10.33 5.91
N TRP A 16 4.60 -10.02 4.66
CA TRP A 16 5.52 -9.41 3.68
C TRP A 16 5.97 -8.02 4.15
N MET A 17 5.03 -7.20 4.57
CA MET A 17 5.32 -5.86 5.09
C MET A 17 6.23 -5.91 6.32
N ALA A 18 5.93 -6.79 7.29
CA ALA A 18 6.72 -6.95 8.50
C ALA A 18 8.17 -7.35 8.20
N LYS A 19 8.36 -8.31 7.27
CA LYS A 19 9.68 -8.74 6.84
C LYS A 19 10.49 -7.57 6.26
N HIS A 20 9.92 -6.84 5.30
CA HIS A 20 10.65 -5.76 4.64
C HIS A 20 10.93 -4.58 5.58
N LEU A 21 9.99 -4.21 6.44
CA LEU A 21 10.21 -3.16 7.41
C LEU A 21 11.32 -3.54 8.41
N TYR A 22 11.34 -4.81 8.84
CA TYR A 22 12.39 -5.33 9.72
C TYR A 22 13.77 -5.33 9.03
N ASP A 23 13.83 -5.70 7.75
CA ASP A 23 15.10 -5.76 7.00
C ASP A 23 15.62 -4.34 6.67
N LEU A 24 14.74 -3.38 6.34
CA LEU A 24 15.07 -2.00 6.04
C LEU A 24 15.55 -1.21 7.27
N LYS A 25 15.03 -1.51 8.45
CA LYS A 25 15.33 -0.85 9.73
C LYS A 25 15.32 0.69 9.63
N PRO A 26 14.27 1.31 9.10
CA PRO A 26 14.23 2.75 9.02
C PRO A 26 14.15 3.36 10.42
N SER A 27 14.73 4.54 10.61
CA SER A 27 14.60 5.29 11.87
C SER A 27 13.16 5.72 12.16
N HIS A 28 12.37 5.90 11.11
CA HIS A 28 10.94 6.21 11.14
C HIS A 28 10.28 5.76 9.84
N HIS A 29 9.09 5.18 9.93
CA HIS A 29 8.30 4.76 8.78
C HIS A 29 6.99 5.57 8.70
N TYR A 30 6.53 5.82 7.49
CA TYR A 30 5.24 6.48 7.23
C TYR A 30 4.31 5.52 6.50
N ASP A 31 3.05 5.49 6.91
CA ASP A 31 2.03 4.66 6.28
C ASP A 31 0.81 5.50 5.90
N VAL A 32 0.25 5.26 4.72
CA VAL A 32 -0.93 5.98 4.24
C VAL A 32 -2.09 5.02 4.07
N GLY A 33 -3.04 5.09 5.00
CA GLY A 33 -4.35 4.46 4.91
C GLY A 33 -4.40 2.94 5.08
N SER A 34 -3.29 2.26 5.39
CA SER A 34 -3.29 0.80 5.60
C SER A 34 -3.97 0.39 6.92
N SER A 35 -3.94 -0.90 7.22
CA SER A 35 -4.55 -1.43 8.45
C SER A 35 -3.88 -0.90 9.71
N ALA A 36 -4.62 -0.19 10.54
CA ALA A 36 -4.15 0.29 11.85
C ALA A 36 -3.70 -0.85 12.78
N LYS A 37 -4.35 -2.01 12.69
CA LYS A 37 -3.97 -3.21 13.45
C LYS A 37 -2.57 -3.67 13.06
N THR A 38 -2.27 -3.72 11.78
CA THR A 38 -0.96 -4.10 11.24
C THR A 38 0.09 -3.08 11.66
N MET A 39 -0.16 -1.79 11.46
CA MET A 39 0.76 -0.72 11.84
C MET A 39 1.01 -0.68 13.35
N GLY A 40 0.01 -0.97 14.19
CA GLY A 40 0.17 -1.11 15.64
C GLY A 40 1.13 -2.21 16.04
N ILE A 41 1.10 -3.37 15.36
CA ILE A 41 2.06 -4.46 15.60
C ILE A 41 3.46 -4.05 15.16
N LEU A 42 3.59 -3.47 13.96
CA LEU A 42 4.87 -3.06 13.39
C LEU A 42 5.54 -1.92 14.16
N SER A 43 4.75 -1.04 14.78
CA SER A 43 5.26 0.07 15.60
C SER A 43 6.07 -0.41 16.82
N GLN A 44 5.94 -1.67 17.23
CA GLN A 44 6.68 -2.21 18.37
C GLN A 44 8.17 -2.42 18.09
N PHE A 45 8.59 -2.36 16.83
CA PHE A 45 10.00 -2.44 16.46
C PHE A 45 10.48 -1.31 15.52
N THR A 46 9.57 -0.48 15.02
CA THR A 46 9.91 0.69 14.19
C THR A 46 8.92 1.82 14.46
N PRO A 47 9.35 3.04 14.80
CA PRO A 47 8.42 4.17 14.93
C PRO A 47 7.65 4.42 13.63
N ILE A 48 6.31 4.48 13.71
CA ILE A 48 5.42 4.64 12.54
C ILE A 48 4.52 5.85 12.73
N THR A 49 4.41 6.69 11.69
CA THR A 49 3.34 7.68 11.57
C THR A 49 2.33 7.21 10.53
N MET A 50 1.12 6.94 10.95
CA MET A 50 -0.01 6.69 10.05
C MET A 50 -0.65 7.99 9.60
N ILE A 51 -0.99 8.06 8.32
CA ILE A 51 -1.76 9.14 7.72
C ILE A 51 -3.10 8.58 7.25
N ASP A 52 -4.20 9.11 7.76
CA ASP A 52 -5.55 8.77 7.33
C ASP A 52 -6.46 10.01 7.47
N ILE A 53 -7.56 10.04 6.76
CA ILE A 53 -8.60 11.06 6.91
C ILE A 53 -9.38 10.90 8.22
N ARG A 54 -9.36 9.70 8.82
CA ARG A 54 -10.03 9.33 10.06
C ARG A 54 -9.01 9.04 11.15
N PRO A 55 -8.97 9.82 12.24
CA PRO A 55 -8.02 9.61 13.30
C PRO A 55 -8.28 8.29 14.05
N ILE A 56 -7.22 7.70 14.57
CA ILE A 56 -7.27 6.62 15.55
C ILE A 56 -7.23 7.28 16.93
N GLU A 57 -8.18 6.94 17.79
CA GLU A 57 -8.27 7.48 19.15
C GLU A 57 -7.48 6.63 20.18
N LEU A 58 -6.86 5.54 19.74
CA LEU A 58 -6.09 4.66 20.61
C LEU A 58 -4.62 5.08 20.62
N GLU A 59 -4.08 5.25 21.83
CA GLU A 59 -2.67 5.54 22.05
C GLU A 59 -1.85 4.24 22.12
N LEU A 60 -0.73 4.21 21.44
CA LEU A 60 0.24 3.12 21.48
C LEU A 60 1.65 3.68 21.27
N ASP A 61 2.62 3.15 22.04
CA ASP A 61 4.01 3.55 21.93
C ASP A 61 4.53 3.36 20.51
N ASN A 62 5.28 4.34 20.01
CA ASN A 62 5.86 4.39 18.67
C ASN A 62 4.85 4.39 17.51
N LEU A 63 3.55 4.46 17.77
CA LEU A 63 2.52 4.67 16.77
C LEU A 63 2.00 6.11 16.86
N PHE A 64 2.28 6.87 15.83
CA PHE A 64 1.83 8.25 15.70
C PHE A 64 0.75 8.36 14.64
N PHE A 65 -0.11 9.34 14.79
CA PHE A 65 -1.16 9.60 13.83
C PHE A 65 -1.10 11.03 13.31
N LYS A 66 -1.29 11.19 12.00
CA LYS A 66 -1.42 12.49 11.35
C LYS A 66 -2.62 12.50 10.42
N LYS A 67 -3.58 13.37 10.66
CA LYS A 67 -4.72 13.54 9.76
C LYS A 67 -4.25 14.08 8.42
N GLY A 68 -4.65 13.43 7.32
CA GLY A 68 -4.31 13.85 5.96
C GLY A 68 -5.04 13.00 4.91
N SER A 69 -5.18 13.56 3.72
CA SER A 69 -5.70 12.84 2.55
C SER A 69 -4.54 12.28 1.73
N ILE A 70 -4.70 11.08 1.19
CA ILE A 70 -3.75 10.50 0.23
C ILE A 70 -3.65 11.34 -1.07
N LEU A 71 -4.63 12.18 -1.35
CA LEU A 71 -4.63 13.10 -2.49
C LEU A 71 -3.88 14.41 -2.22
N GLU A 72 -3.58 14.71 -0.93
CA GLU A 72 -2.85 15.90 -0.49
C GLU A 72 -2.14 15.60 0.83
N LEU A 73 -1.01 14.92 0.75
CA LEU A 73 -0.25 14.51 1.93
C LEU A 73 0.43 15.72 2.60
N PRO A 74 0.34 15.84 3.94
CA PRO A 74 0.84 17.01 4.68
C PRO A 74 2.37 16.98 4.87
N PHE A 75 3.10 16.70 3.78
CA PHE A 75 4.56 16.61 3.73
C PHE A 75 5.11 17.37 2.53
N LYS A 76 6.34 17.86 2.67
CA LYS A 76 7.08 18.48 1.57
C LYS A 76 7.48 17.43 0.53
N ASP A 77 7.75 17.89 -0.69
CA ASP A 77 8.34 17.07 -1.73
C ASP A 77 9.65 16.44 -1.25
N ASN A 78 9.86 15.18 -1.61
CA ASN A 78 11.11 14.45 -1.34
C ASN A 78 11.55 14.47 0.14
N SER A 79 10.60 14.35 1.08
CA SER A 79 10.88 14.45 2.52
C SER A 79 10.83 13.14 3.29
N ILE A 80 10.21 12.09 2.73
CA ILE A 80 9.98 10.80 3.39
C ILE A 80 10.98 9.76 2.89
N GLU A 81 11.62 9.03 3.80
CA GLU A 81 12.58 7.95 3.46
C GLU A 81 11.93 6.63 3.13
N THR A 82 10.94 6.22 3.95
CA THR A 82 10.21 4.97 3.76
C THR A 82 8.73 5.21 3.92
N LEU A 83 7.96 4.73 2.96
CA LEU A 83 6.53 4.94 2.85
C LEU A 83 5.83 3.64 2.51
N SER A 84 4.66 3.40 3.10
CA SER A 84 3.77 2.32 2.66
C SER A 84 2.36 2.82 2.34
N SER A 85 1.69 2.09 1.47
CA SER A 85 0.25 2.18 1.22
C SER A 85 -0.22 0.81 0.70
N LEU A 86 -0.96 0.10 1.54
CA LEU A 86 -1.28 -1.32 1.32
C LEU A 86 -2.77 -1.50 1.12
N CYS A 87 -3.19 -1.82 -0.11
CA CYS A 87 -4.60 -1.98 -0.51
C CYS A 87 -5.45 -0.74 -0.15
N VAL A 88 -5.03 0.42 -0.63
CA VAL A 88 -5.66 1.72 -0.36
C VAL A 88 -6.04 2.44 -1.66
N VAL A 89 -5.08 2.62 -2.58
CA VAL A 89 -5.26 3.49 -3.75
C VAL A 89 -6.36 3.00 -4.69
N GLU A 90 -6.65 1.71 -4.70
CA GLU A 90 -7.70 1.09 -5.49
C GLU A 90 -9.11 1.57 -5.13
N HIS A 91 -9.27 2.17 -3.96
CA HIS A 91 -10.55 2.68 -3.47
C HIS A 91 -10.77 4.16 -3.77
N ILE A 92 -9.70 4.91 -4.06
CA ILE A 92 -9.76 6.37 -4.15
C ILE A 92 -10.54 6.81 -5.39
N GLY A 93 -11.50 7.70 -5.20
CA GLY A 93 -12.38 8.20 -6.27
C GLY A 93 -13.54 7.27 -6.62
N LEU A 94 -13.88 6.29 -5.77
CA LEU A 94 -15.05 5.43 -5.93
C LEU A 94 -16.25 5.87 -5.06
N GLY A 95 -16.12 6.92 -4.25
CA GLY A 95 -17.17 7.40 -3.33
C GLY A 95 -17.46 6.45 -2.16
N ARG A 96 -16.67 5.38 -2.00
CA ARG A 96 -16.92 4.32 -1.01
C ARG A 96 -16.75 4.81 0.43
N TYR A 97 -15.83 5.73 0.65
CA TYR A 97 -15.49 6.26 1.97
C TYR A 97 -15.90 7.74 2.13
N GLY A 98 -16.82 8.21 1.29
CA GLY A 98 -17.26 9.60 1.28
C GLY A 98 -16.38 10.54 0.46
N ASP A 99 -15.45 9.98 -0.31
CA ASP A 99 -14.63 10.67 -1.30
C ASP A 99 -15.47 11.01 -2.56
N GLU A 100 -15.07 12.05 -3.26
CA GLU A 100 -15.70 12.42 -4.54
C GLU A 100 -15.41 11.35 -5.60
N LEU A 101 -16.37 11.17 -6.52
CA LEU A 101 -16.17 10.27 -7.66
C LEU A 101 -15.12 10.87 -8.60
N ASP A 102 -14.03 10.16 -8.78
CA ASP A 102 -12.91 10.54 -9.63
C ASP A 102 -12.36 9.31 -10.35
N PRO A 103 -12.52 9.20 -11.67
CA PRO A 103 -12.00 8.06 -12.42
C PRO A 103 -10.47 7.93 -12.35
N TYR A 104 -9.76 9.01 -12.02
CA TYR A 104 -8.31 9.08 -11.88
C TYR A 104 -7.84 9.18 -10.42
N GLY A 105 -8.67 8.81 -9.47
CA GLY A 105 -8.35 8.92 -8.04
C GLY A 105 -7.11 8.11 -7.64
N SER A 106 -6.97 6.89 -8.17
CA SER A 106 -5.82 6.03 -7.89
C SER A 106 -4.51 6.61 -8.43
N GLU A 107 -4.52 7.14 -9.66
CA GLU A 107 -3.38 7.77 -10.31
C GLU A 107 -2.93 9.04 -9.57
N LYS A 108 -3.89 9.86 -9.13
CA LYS A 108 -3.61 11.05 -8.32
C LYS A 108 -2.99 10.67 -6.97
N ALA A 109 -3.52 9.63 -6.32
CA ALA A 109 -2.98 9.11 -5.06
C ALA A 109 -1.53 8.62 -5.24
N ILE A 110 -1.26 7.82 -6.27
CA ILE A 110 0.10 7.34 -6.57
C ILE A 110 1.04 8.52 -6.86
N LYS A 111 0.60 9.52 -7.63
CA LYS A 111 1.40 10.73 -7.89
C LYS A 111 1.78 11.45 -6.60
N GLU A 112 0.88 11.52 -5.64
CA GLU A 112 1.12 12.17 -4.36
C GLU A 112 2.07 11.37 -3.47
N LEU A 113 1.93 10.04 -3.43
CA LEU A 113 2.88 9.14 -2.76
C LEU A 113 4.29 9.31 -3.34
N LYS A 114 4.41 9.37 -4.68
CA LYS A 114 5.69 9.62 -5.38
C LYS A 114 6.27 10.99 -5.03
N ARG A 115 5.44 12.03 -4.90
CA ARG A 115 5.87 13.39 -4.59
C ARG A 115 6.60 13.47 -3.25
N VAL A 116 6.01 12.89 -2.21
CA VAL A 116 6.54 13.01 -0.84
C VAL A 116 7.75 12.12 -0.58
N LEU A 117 7.89 10.99 -1.29
CA LEU A 117 9.02 10.07 -1.13
C LEU A 117 10.29 10.72 -1.71
N LYS A 118 11.38 10.71 -0.96
CA LYS A 118 12.68 11.27 -1.41
C LYS A 118 13.36 10.37 -2.45
N VAL A 119 14.23 10.93 -3.26
CA VAL A 119 15.16 10.17 -4.10
C VAL A 119 15.96 9.20 -3.24
N GLY A 120 16.06 7.95 -3.66
CA GLY A 120 16.64 6.86 -2.88
C GLY A 120 15.72 6.28 -1.80
N GLY A 121 14.56 6.89 -1.56
CA GLY A 121 13.56 6.38 -0.61
C GLY A 121 12.86 5.12 -1.10
N VAL A 122 12.35 4.32 -0.17
CA VAL A 122 11.71 3.02 -0.45
C VAL A 122 10.20 3.09 -0.23
N MET A 123 9.46 2.58 -1.21
CA MET A 123 8.01 2.40 -1.20
C MET A 123 7.68 0.92 -1.02
N LEU A 124 6.84 0.61 -0.03
CA LEU A 124 6.16 -0.68 0.13
C LEU A 124 4.70 -0.50 -0.26
N PHE A 125 4.30 -1.14 -1.35
CA PHE A 125 3.03 -0.88 -1.99
C PHE A 125 2.28 -2.18 -2.30
N SER A 126 0.98 -2.21 -2.09
CA SER A 126 0.15 -3.32 -2.56
C SER A 126 -1.18 -2.84 -3.11
N VAL A 127 -1.66 -3.54 -4.13
CA VAL A 127 -2.95 -3.29 -4.78
C VAL A 127 -3.52 -4.59 -5.35
N PRO A 128 -4.84 -4.66 -5.56
CA PRO A 128 -5.43 -5.72 -6.34
C PRO A 128 -4.88 -5.73 -7.78
N VAL A 129 -4.59 -6.93 -8.28
CA VAL A 129 -4.17 -7.15 -9.67
C VAL A 129 -5.14 -8.08 -10.40
N ASP A 130 -5.23 -7.92 -11.73
CA ASP A 130 -6.05 -8.78 -12.58
C ASP A 130 -5.44 -8.83 -14.00
N CYS A 131 -6.01 -9.65 -14.89
CA CYS A 131 -5.58 -9.75 -16.29
C CYS A 131 -5.83 -8.47 -17.12
N GLU A 132 -6.67 -7.56 -16.62
CA GLU A 132 -6.97 -6.24 -17.21
C GLU A 132 -7.23 -5.19 -16.14
N ASN A 133 -7.09 -3.91 -16.49
CA ASN A 133 -7.48 -2.81 -15.59
C ASN A 133 -9.00 -2.73 -15.56
N LYS A 134 -9.60 -2.88 -14.37
CA LYS A 134 -11.06 -2.84 -14.22
C LYS A 134 -11.52 -2.36 -12.85
N VAL A 135 -12.79 -1.98 -12.79
CA VAL A 135 -13.46 -1.60 -11.56
C VAL A 135 -14.43 -2.71 -11.16
N TYR A 136 -14.24 -3.25 -9.98
CA TYR A 136 -15.24 -4.09 -9.32
C TYR A 136 -16.23 -3.17 -8.61
N PHE A 137 -17.46 -3.11 -9.15
CA PHE A 137 -18.47 -2.12 -8.72
C PHE A 137 -18.59 -2.04 -7.20
N ASN A 138 -18.46 -0.79 -6.71
CA ASN A 138 -18.55 -0.40 -5.31
C ASN A 138 -17.58 -1.14 -4.35
N ALA A 139 -16.51 -1.74 -4.90
CA ALA A 139 -15.50 -2.40 -4.10
C ALA A 139 -14.12 -1.74 -4.27
N HIS A 140 -13.51 -1.93 -5.42
CA HIS A 140 -12.13 -1.48 -5.69
C HIS A 140 -11.83 -1.53 -7.19
N ARG A 141 -10.70 -0.93 -7.57
CA ARG A 141 -10.05 -1.18 -8.86
C ARG A 141 -9.09 -2.35 -8.75
N ALA A 142 -8.88 -3.04 -9.85
CA ALA A 142 -7.76 -3.96 -10.03
C ALA A 142 -6.95 -3.52 -11.24
N PHE A 143 -5.66 -3.76 -11.21
CA PHE A 143 -4.71 -3.23 -12.17
C PHE A 143 -3.90 -4.36 -12.81
N THR A 144 -3.43 -4.14 -14.04
CA THR A 144 -2.38 -4.98 -14.59
C THR A 144 -1.03 -4.58 -13.99
N ARG A 145 -0.10 -5.53 -13.93
CA ARG A 145 1.28 -5.26 -13.51
C ARG A 145 1.92 -4.11 -14.27
N ASP A 146 1.80 -4.16 -15.60
CA ASP A 146 2.46 -3.18 -16.47
C ASP A 146 1.93 -1.76 -16.23
N TYR A 147 0.63 -1.62 -15.99
CA TYR A 147 0.04 -0.32 -15.65
C TYR A 147 0.55 0.22 -14.30
N ILE A 148 0.72 -0.65 -13.29
CA ILE A 148 1.33 -0.23 -12.01
C ILE A 148 2.77 0.24 -12.23
N LEU A 149 3.57 -0.48 -12.98
CA LEU A 149 4.96 -0.07 -13.26
C LEU A 149 5.05 1.23 -14.06
N GLU A 150 4.12 1.46 -15.00
CA GLU A 150 3.99 2.74 -15.72
C GLU A 150 3.68 3.89 -14.74
N LEU A 151 2.73 3.72 -13.82
CA LEU A 151 2.40 4.72 -12.81
C LEU A 151 3.58 5.03 -11.88
N PHE A 152 4.46 4.06 -11.64
CA PHE A 152 5.70 4.22 -10.88
C PHE A 152 6.93 4.46 -11.77
N GLU A 153 6.75 5.00 -12.99
CA GLU A 153 7.88 5.47 -13.80
C GLU A 153 8.82 6.37 -12.97
N GLY A 154 10.14 6.13 -13.09
CA GLY A 154 11.17 6.76 -12.26
C GLY A 154 11.47 6.03 -10.94
N PHE A 155 10.93 4.83 -10.77
CA PHE A 155 11.26 3.94 -9.66
C PHE A 155 11.95 2.67 -10.16
N GLN A 156 12.91 2.19 -9.37
CA GLN A 156 13.50 0.87 -9.54
C GLN A 156 12.65 -0.15 -8.78
N LEU A 157 12.12 -1.15 -9.46
CA LEU A 157 11.50 -2.30 -8.83
C LEU A 157 12.59 -3.15 -8.15
N LEU A 158 12.50 -3.33 -6.83
CA LEU A 158 13.43 -4.13 -6.04
C LEU A 158 12.92 -5.55 -5.82
N GLU A 159 11.62 -5.69 -5.54
CA GLU A 159 10.93 -6.96 -5.39
C GLU A 159 9.47 -6.83 -5.79
N GLU A 160 8.93 -7.88 -6.36
CA GLU A 160 7.49 -8.08 -6.53
C GLU A 160 7.08 -9.48 -6.07
N LYS A 161 5.89 -9.58 -5.51
CA LYS A 161 5.22 -10.83 -5.16
C LYS A 161 3.75 -10.72 -5.49
N TYR A 162 3.11 -11.86 -5.68
CA TYR A 162 1.70 -11.91 -6.04
C TYR A 162 1.00 -12.97 -5.20
N HIS A 163 -0.20 -12.65 -4.79
CA HIS A 163 -1.08 -13.56 -4.09
C HIS A 163 -2.28 -13.88 -4.97
N TYR A 164 -2.54 -15.17 -5.20
CA TYR A 164 -3.73 -15.66 -5.88
C TYR A 164 -4.34 -16.80 -5.06
N GLY A 165 -5.61 -16.69 -4.70
CA GLY A 165 -6.30 -17.69 -3.90
C GLY A 165 -5.68 -17.86 -2.49
N ALA A 166 -4.97 -18.93 -2.23
CA ALA A 166 -4.30 -19.21 -0.95
C ALA A 166 -2.77 -19.34 -1.09
N GLU A 167 -2.19 -18.89 -2.20
CA GLU A 167 -0.77 -19.13 -2.51
C GLU A 167 -0.07 -17.84 -2.92
N MET A 168 1.26 -17.78 -2.64
CA MET A 168 2.15 -16.70 -3.06
C MET A 168 2.97 -17.12 -4.26
N PHE A 169 3.14 -16.18 -5.21
CA PHE A 169 3.89 -16.36 -6.45
C PHE A 169 4.98 -15.30 -6.57
N ALA A 170 6.10 -15.68 -7.20
CA ALA A 170 7.22 -14.77 -7.44
C ALA A 170 7.01 -13.89 -8.68
N SER A 171 6.04 -14.21 -9.53
CA SER A 171 5.77 -13.53 -10.79
C SER A 171 4.27 -13.26 -10.97
N TYR A 172 3.98 -12.21 -11.76
CA TYR A 172 2.61 -11.92 -12.18
C TYR A 172 2.09 -13.00 -13.14
N GLU A 173 0.94 -13.56 -12.80
CA GLU A 173 0.28 -14.63 -13.57
C GLU A 173 -1.15 -14.20 -13.96
N PRO A 174 -1.31 -13.38 -15.02
CA PRO A 174 -2.62 -12.81 -15.39
C PRO A 174 -3.69 -13.87 -15.68
N GLN A 175 -3.30 -15.07 -16.09
CA GLN A 175 -4.22 -16.19 -16.32
C GLN A 175 -4.92 -16.71 -15.06
N LYS A 176 -4.42 -16.35 -13.87
CA LYS A 176 -5.07 -16.66 -12.59
C LYS A 176 -6.20 -15.68 -12.26
N GLY A 177 -6.29 -14.57 -12.99
CA GLY A 177 -7.29 -13.54 -12.76
C GLY A 177 -7.00 -12.69 -11.52
N PHE A 178 -8.03 -12.41 -10.74
CA PHE A 178 -7.95 -11.54 -9.57
C PHE A 178 -7.00 -12.05 -8.49
N GLY A 179 -6.13 -11.16 -8.02
CA GLY A 179 -5.17 -11.39 -6.96
C GLY A 179 -4.72 -10.07 -6.30
N THR A 180 -3.61 -10.12 -5.59
CA THR A 180 -2.98 -8.93 -5.00
C THR A 180 -1.50 -8.91 -5.33
N GLY A 181 -1.01 -7.79 -5.83
CA GLY A 181 0.41 -7.54 -6.05
C GLY A 181 1.04 -6.78 -4.88
N PHE A 182 2.23 -7.18 -4.50
CA PHE A 182 3.08 -6.55 -3.50
C PHE A 182 4.36 -6.08 -4.17
N TYR A 183 4.70 -4.82 -3.98
CA TYR A 183 5.82 -4.18 -4.67
C TYR A 183 6.72 -3.45 -3.69
N MET A 184 8.00 -3.77 -3.69
CA MET A 184 9.03 -2.98 -3.06
C MET A 184 9.77 -2.20 -4.13
N MET A 185 9.72 -0.88 -4.07
CA MET A 185 10.26 0.01 -5.09
C MET A 185 11.13 1.09 -4.47
N LYS A 186 12.16 1.53 -5.19
CA LYS A 186 13.05 2.62 -4.78
C LYS A 186 12.97 3.76 -5.78
N LYS A 187 12.74 4.98 -5.29
CA LYS A 187 12.71 6.18 -6.14
C LYS A 187 14.10 6.48 -6.68
N SER A 188 14.23 6.61 -8.02
CA SER A 188 15.48 6.93 -8.72
C SER A 188 15.86 8.41 -8.62
#